data_84e5470b79a5390f959d60db0e3501a7
#
_entry.id   84e5470b79a5390f959d60db0e3501a7
#
_cell.length_a   1.000
_cell.length_b   1.000
_cell.length_c   1.000
_cell.angle_alpha   90.00
_cell.angle_beta   90.00
_cell.angle_gamma   90.00
#
_symmetry.space_group_name_H-M   'P 1'
#
loop_
_entity.id
_entity.type
_entity.pdbx_description
1 polymer ?
#
loop_
_entity_poly.entity_id
_entity_poly.type
_entity_poly.pdbx_seq_one_letter_code
_entity_poly.pdbx_strand_id
1 'polypeptide(L)'
;MNKTAVFFLASALAGCASPAAVEHKHTAEVAAFEDQRPSVEMDRYTAEKLNALLKVRQQAGAQSTGQLSEQISRAFMHTPYAANMLQGSATLAEKLVVDFRGLDCFTYLDYVEALRKSTDQDSFIKNLIQTRYTGDGVHYADRRHFFTDWAHAGQPLTEDLTAQLSADAVTVTKHLNQKANGDLYLPGLPLVDRDITYIPSTSIDEQLLSRLQTGDYIGIYTHLAGLDVTHTGLFINTANGPVLRNASSKKRQREVMDSPFMEYVQNIPGIVVLRTRPDGQAFTPPSAPEIDAQSARQPSQALTHG
;
A
#
# COMPACT_ATOMS: atom_id res chain seq x y z
N MET A 1 16.29 -21.78 82.40
CA MET A 1 15.61 -21.94 81.09
C MET A 1 15.40 -20.55 80.49
N ASN A 2 16.39 -20.03 79.75
CA ASN A 2 16.31 -18.71 79.15
C ASN A 2 16.50 -18.92 77.60
N LYS A 3 15.49 -18.54 76.85
CA LYS A 3 15.53 -18.53 75.39
C LYS A 3 15.97 -17.14 74.90
N THR A 4 17.17 -17.06 74.36
CA THR A 4 17.70 -15.85 73.72
C THR A 4 17.23 -15.81 72.26
N ALA A 5 16.48 -14.77 71.90
CA ALA A 5 16.08 -14.52 70.53
C ALA A 5 17.15 -13.65 69.87
N VAL A 6 17.65 -14.15 68.68
CA VAL A 6 18.61 -13.42 67.84
C VAL A 6 17.81 -12.74 66.72
N PHE A 7 17.85 -11.39 66.69
CA PHE A 7 17.33 -10.58 65.61
C PHE A 7 18.39 -10.45 64.50
N PHE A 8 18.09 -10.93 63.28
CA PHE A 8 18.85 -10.65 62.08
C PHE A 8 18.38 -9.34 61.46
N LEU A 9 19.25 -8.36 61.41
CA LEU A 9 19.06 -7.09 60.72
C LEU A 9 19.47 -7.29 59.26
N ALA A 10 18.49 -7.31 58.32
CA ALA A 10 18.75 -7.35 56.90
C ALA A 10 19.08 -5.92 56.41
N SER A 11 20.31 -5.67 56.07
CA SER A 11 20.74 -4.42 55.41
C SER A 11 20.39 -4.47 53.93
N ALA A 12 19.45 -3.63 53.51
CA ALA A 12 19.15 -3.41 52.08
C ALA A 12 20.25 -2.53 51.45
N LEU A 13 21.07 -3.13 50.62
CA LEU A 13 22.02 -2.42 49.76
C LEU A 13 21.25 -1.85 48.57
N ALA A 14 20.93 -0.56 48.61
CA ALA A 14 20.48 0.18 47.45
C ALA A 14 21.68 0.39 46.51
N GLY A 15 21.76 -0.43 45.44
CA GLY A 15 22.74 -0.25 44.38
C GLY A 15 22.41 0.98 43.55
N CYS A 16 23.13 2.07 43.73
CA CYS A 16 23.13 3.18 42.79
C CYS A 16 23.79 2.70 41.47
N ALA A 17 23.03 2.48 40.44
CA ALA A 17 23.57 2.24 39.11
C ALA A 17 24.32 3.50 38.63
N SER A 18 25.62 3.36 38.33
CA SER A 18 26.46 4.43 37.83
C SER A 18 25.94 4.96 36.47
N PRO A 19 25.96 6.28 36.22
CA PRO A 19 25.53 6.87 34.95
C PRO A 19 26.25 6.26 33.72
N ALA A 20 27.49 5.84 33.87
CA ALA A 20 28.27 5.18 32.79
C ALA A 20 27.68 3.83 32.34
N ALA A 21 26.98 3.08 33.20
CA ALA A 21 26.36 1.80 32.81
C ALA A 21 25.08 2.00 31.97
N VAL A 22 24.39 3.12 32.14
CA VAL A 22 23.19 3.50 31.36
C VAL A 22 23.61 3.99 29.99
N GLU A 23 24.69 4.78 29.93
CA GLU A 23 25.22 5.32 28.67
C GLU A 23 25.81 4.24 27.76
N HIS A 24 26.53 3.25 28.33
CA HIS A 24 27.04 2.09 27.58
C HIS A 24 25.91 1.15 27.07
N LYS A 25 24.80 1.03 27.80
CA LYS A 25 23.66 0.24 27.30
C LYS A 25 22.94 0.93 26.15
N HIS A 26 22.75 2.24 26.25
CA HIS A 26 22.10 3.02 25.21
C HIS A 26 22.93 3.08 23.92
N THR A 27 24.25 3.24 24.02
CA THR A 27 25.18 3.20 22.88
C THR A 27 25.27 1.80 22.26
N ALA A 28 25.21 0.72 23.04
CA ALA A 28 25.19 -0.64 22.53
C ALA A 28 23.86 -1.00 21.82
N GLU A 29 22.73 -0.53 22.34
CA GLU A 29 21.42 -0.69 21.67
C GLU A 29 21.33 0.11 20.38
N VAL A 30 21.84 1.34 20.34
CA VAL A 30 21.88 2.15 19.13
C VAL A 30 22.82 1.52 18.08
N ALA A 31 23.99 1.05 18.48
CA ALA A 31 24.92 0.36 17.60
C ALA A 31 24.38 -0.99 17.08
N ALA A 32 23.65 -1.76 17.91
CA ALA A 32 22.98 -3.00 17.49
C ALA A 32 21.82 -2.74 16.53
N PHE A 33 21.13 -1.60 16.65
CA PHE A 33 20.07 -1.17 15.73
C PHE A 33 20.66 -0.68 14.39
N GLU A 34 21.81 -0.03 14.40
CA GLU A 34 22.52 0.38 13.17
C GLU A 34 23.07 -0.81 12.37
N ASP A 35 23.48 -1.90 13.03
CA ASP A 35 23.99 -3.12 12.38
C ASP A 35 22.85 -3.98 11.76
N GLN A 36 21.58 -3.69 12.04
CA GLN A 36 20.41 -4.37 11.49
C GLN A 36 19.72 -3.59 10.35
N ARG A 37 20.21 -2.41 9.97
CA ARG A 37 19.63 -1.69 8.84
C ARG A 37 19.90 -2.47 7.55
N PRO A 38 18.87 -2.77 6.73
CA PRO A 38 19.10 -3.40 5.44
C PRO A 38 19.95 -2.48 4.58
N SER A 39 20.92 -3.06 3.85
CA SER A 39 21.70 -2.29 2.88
C SER A 39 20.76 -1.72 1.82
N VAL A 40 20.75 -0.40 1.68
CA VAL A 40 19.94 0.31 0.69
C VAL A 40 20.79 0.57 -0.54
N GLU A 41 20.39 0.02 -1.68
CA GLU A 41 20.99 0.38 -2.96
C GLU A 41 20.32 1.64 -3.51
N MET A 42 21.06 2.75 -3.54
CA MET A 42 20.60 4.05 -4.02
C MET A 42 21.74 4.78 -4.74
N ASP A 43 21.52 5.24 -5.96
CA ASP A 43 22.49 6.04 -6.67
C ASP A 43 22.40 7.54 -6.28
N ARG A 44 23.40 8.31 -6.76
CA ARG A 44 23.49 9.74 -6.46
C ARG A 44 22.28 10.53 -6.96
N TYR A 45 21.78 10.27 -8.17
CA TYR A 45 20.59 10.94 -8.73
C TYR A 45 19.38 10.69 -7.86
N THR A 46 19.16 9.44 -7.48
CA THR A 46 18.04 9.02 -6.62
C THR A 46 18.14 9.69 -5.24
N ALA A 47 19.32 9.74 -4.63
CA ALA A 47 19.53 10.41 -3.35
C ALA A 47 19.25 11.92 -3.41
N GLU A 48 19.70 12.61 -4.45
CA GLU A 48 19.43 14.03 -4.67
C GLU A 48 17.92 14.29 -4.89
N LYS A 49 17.25 13.47 -5.71
CA LYS A 49 15.80 13.56 -5.95
C LYS A 49 15.00 13.24 -4.69
N LEU A 50 15.40 12.24 -3.90
CA LEU A 50 14.78 11.93 -2.61
C LEU A 50 14.81 13.13 -1.67
N ASN A 51 15.97 13.76 -1.51
CA ASN A 51 16.11 14.95 -0.67
C ASN A 51 15.23 16.11 -1.15
N ALA A 52 15.08 16.30 -2.47
CA ALA A 52 14.18 17.30 -3.02
C ALA A 52 12.70 16.98 -2.72
N LEU A 53 12.27 15.73 -2.87
CA LEU A 53 10.91 15.26 -2.57
C LEU A 53 10.56 15.38 -1.08
N LEU A 54 11.50 15.05 -0.20
CA LEU A 54 11.31 15.22 1.25
C LEU A 54 11.14 16.70 1.63
N LYS A 55 11.87 17.63 0.98
CA LYS A 55 11.64 19.06 1.17
C LYS A 55 10.23 19.49 0.71
N VAL A 56 9.77 18.99 -0.44
CA VAL A 56 8.40 19.24 -0.93
C VAL A 56 7.39 18.73 0.11
N ARG A 57 7.59 17.52 0.64
CA ARG A 57 6.72 16.94 1.68
C ARG A 57 6.71 17.76 2.97
N GLN A 58 7.86 18.22 3.45
CA GLN A 58 7.98 19.07 4.65
C GLN A 58 7.27 20.42 4.48
N GLN A 59 7.33 20.99 3.27
CA GLN A 59 6.70 22.29 2.96
C GLN A 59 5.19 22.19 2.74
N ALA A 60 4.66 21.00 2.50
CA ALA A 60 3.25 20.77 2.21
C ALA A 60 2.29 21.15 3.37
N GLY A 61 2.80 21.22 4.62
CA GLY A 61 1.98 21.55 5.79
C GLY A 61 0.87 20.52 6.05
N ALA A 62 -0.24 20.97 6.64
CA ALA A 62 -1.40 20.16 6.93
C ALA A 62 -2.26 20.00 5.66
N GLN A 63 -2.04 18.93 4.91
CA GLN A 63 -2.83 18.57 3.73
C GLN A 63 -3.53 17.22 3.96
N SER A 64 -4.62 16.96 3.22
CA SER A 64 -5.24 15.64 3.20
C SER A 64 -4.29 14.60 2.58
N THR A 65 -4.50 13.35 2.92
CA THR A 65 -3.75 12.21 2.35
C THR A 65 -3.72 12.25 0.82
N GLY A 66 -4.89 12.49 0.20
CA GLY A 66 -5.01 12.58 -1.26
C GLY A 66 -4.24 13.75 -1.87
N GLN A 67 -4.25 14.93 -1.24
CA GLN A 67 -3.47 16.09 -1.70
C GLN A 67 -1.97 15.84 -1.64
N LEU A 68 -1.50 15.19 -0.56
CA LEU A 68 -0.09 14.78 -0.45
C LEU A 68 0.29 13.76 -1.52
N SER A 69 -0.54 12.73 -1.73
CA SER A 69 -0.32 11.74 -2.78
C SER A 69 -0.27 12.39 -4.17
N GLU A 70 -1.15 13.34 -4.44
CA GLU A 70 -1.18 14.10 -5.69
C GLU A 70 0.12 14.91 -5.89
N GLN A 71 0.54 15.67 -4.88
CA GLN A 71 1.74 16.50 -4.95
C GLN A 71 3.01 15.67 -5.14
N ILE A 72 3.15 14.58 -4.39
CA ILE A 72 4.32 13.68 -4.48
C ILE A 72 4.33 12.94 -5.80
N SER A 73 3.19 12.39 -6.22
CA SER A 73 3.07 11.65 -7.48
C SER A 73 3.38 12.52 -8.69
N ARG A 74 2.98 13.81 -8.66
CA ARG A 74 3.30 14.80 -9.70
C ARG A 74 4.80 15.01 -9.88
N ALA A 75 5.58 14.94 -8.80
CA ALA A 75 7.03 15.15 -8.87
C ALA A 75 7.78 14.00 -9.56
N PHE A 76 7.10 12.90 -9.88
CA PHE A 76 7.61 11.80 -10.70
C PHE A 76 7.18 11.89 -12.17
N MET A 77 6.37 12.87 -12.57
CA MET A 77 5.96 13.03 -13.99
C MET A 77 7.19 12.99 -14.90
N HIS A 78 7.02 12.34 -16.06
CA HIS A 78 8.06 12.13 -17.06
C HIS A 78 9.26 11.23 -16.63
N THR A 79 9.19 10.60 -15.43
CA THR A 79 10.17 9.56 -15.09
C THR A 79 9.97 8.37 -16.02
N PRO A 80 11.05 7.86 -16.68
CA PRO A 80 10.95 6.74 -17.62
C PRO A 80 10.32 5.49 -16.99
N TYR A 81 9.54 4.73 -17.78
CA TYR A 81 9.09 3.41 -17.37
C TYR A 81 10.24 2.40 -17.43
N ALA A 82 10.50 1.72 -16.34
CA ALA A 82 11.46 0.62 -16.24
C ALA A 82 10.87 -0.53 -15.42
N ALA A 83 10.74 -1.70 -16.04
CA ALA A 83 10.29 -2.90 -15.34
C ALA A 83 11.47 -3.63 -14.69
N ASN A 84 11.17 -4.49 -13.70
CA ASN A 84 12.11 -5.41 -13.07
C ASN A 84 13.31 -4.71 -12.37
N MET A 85 13.08 -3.54 -11.79
CA MET A 85 14.13 -2.80 -11.06
C MET A 85 14.42 -3.36 -9.67
N LEU A 86 13.48 -4.14 -9.08
CA LEU A 86 13.68 -4.78 -7.78
C LEU A 86 14.56 -6.01 -7.91
N GLN A 87 15.38 -6.26 -6.89
CA GLN A 87 16.29 -7.40 -6.81
C GLN A 87 15.83 -8.36 -5.71
N GLY A 88 15.81 -9.64 -6.03
CA GLY A 88 15.40 -10.72 -5.14
C GLY A 88 14.53 -11.75 -5.86
N SER A 89 14.65 -13.00 -5.45
CA SER A 89 13.87 -14.13 -5.96
C SER A 89 13.91 -15.30 -4.95
N ALA A 90 13.31 -16.42 -5.28
CA ALA A 90 13.45 -17.65 -4.49
C ALA A 90 14.91 -18.10 -4.27
N THR A 91 15.83 -17.69 -5.14
CA THR A 91 17.25 -18.11 -5.14
C THR A 91 18.24 -16.96 -4.99
N LEU A 92 17.78 -15.72 -5.05
CA LEU A 92 18.60 -14.52 -4.89
C LEU A 92 18.10 -13.73 -3.68
N ALA A 93 19.02 -13.39 -2.79
CA ALA A 93 18.67 -12.57 -1.62
C ALA A 93 18.01 -11.25 -2.03
N GLU A 94 16.97 -10.88 -1.31
CA GLU A 94 16.25 -9.63 -1.50
C GLU A 94 17.12 -8.45 -1.10
N LYS A 95 17.04 -7.37 -1.87
CA LYS A 95 17.68 -6.08 -1.55
C LYS A 95 16.65 -4.98 -1.55
N LEU A 96 16.81 -4.01 -0.65
CA LEU A 96 16.00 -2.80 -0.66
C LEU A 96 16.52 -1.84 -1.72
N VAL A 97 16.02 -1.99 -2.94
CA VAL A 97 16.35 -1.09 -4.06
C VAL A 97 15.52 0.18 -3.97
N VAL A 98 16.17 1.34 -4.05
CA VAL A 98 15.58 2.67 -4.26
C VAL A 98 16.18 3.28 -5.51
N ASP A 99 15.39 3.38 -6.58
CA ASP A 99 15.84 3.91 -7.86
C ASP A 99 14.76 4.77 -8.52
N PHE A 100 15.03 6.07 -8.64
CA PHE A 100 14.11 7.04 -9.24
C PHE A 100 14.43 7.37 -10.71
N ARG A 101 15.39 6.67 -11.32
CA ARG A 101 15.73 6.83 -12.74
C ARG A 101 14.70 6.18 -13.66
N GLY A 102 13.99 5.16 -13.15
CA GLY A 102 12.93 4.49 -13.87
C GLY A 102 11.99 3.78 -12.91
N LEU A 103 10.70 3.71 -13.26
CA LEU A 103 9.65 3.16 -12.41
C LEU A 103 8.74 2.25 -13.22
N ASP A 104 8.32 1.13 -12.65
CA ASP A 104 7.13 0.44 -13.11
C ASP A 104 5.89 0.96 -12.36
N CYS A 105 4.72 0.44 -12.72
CA CYS A 105 3.47 0.93 -12.16
C CYS A 105 3.35 0.66 -10.65
N PHE A 106 3.96 -0.41 -10.13
CA PHE A 106 3.83 -0.79 -8.73
C PHE A 106 4.89 -0.12 -7.86
N THR A 107 6.16 -0.13 -8.28
CA THR A 107 7.23 0.60 -7.59
C THR A 107 6.97 2.10 -7.52
N TYR A 108 6.29 2.67 -8.53
CA TYR A 108 5.81 4.04 -8.50
C TYR A 108 4.87 4.28 -7.31
N LEU A 109 3.88 3.40 -7.10
CA LEU A 109 2.97 3.52 -5.96
C LEU A 109 3.69 3.32 -4.62
N ASP A 110 4.62 2.34 -4.52
CA ASP A 110 5.44 2.13 -3.33
C ASP A 110 6.12 3.43 -2.89
N TYR A 111 6.77 4.14 -3.83
CA TYR A 111 7.49 5.36 -3.52
C TYR A 111 6.57 6.53 -3.16
N VAL A 112 5.43 6.68 -3.83
CA VAL A 112 4.45 7.72 -3.50
C VAL A 112 3.91 7.50 -2.08
N GLU A 113 3.54 6.28 -1.73
CA GLU A 113 2.99 5.95 -0.41
C GLU A 113 4.03 6.12 0.69
N ALA A 114 5.27 5.66 0.49
CA ALA A 114 6.34 5.81 1.45
C ALA A 114 6.70 7.29 1.68
N LEU A 115 6.88 8.08 0.60
CA LEU A 115 7.21 9.49 0.68
C LEU A 115 6.13 10.32 1.38
N ARG A 116 4.86 10.01 1.12
CA ARG A 116 3.72 10.68 1.74
C ARG A 116 3.80 10.68 3.27
N LYS A 117 4.30 9.59 3.83
CA LYS A 117 4.43 9.36 5.29
C LYS A 117 5.76 9.86 5.86
N SER A 118 6.70 10.31 5.03
CA SER A 118 8.09 10.54 5.44
C SER A 118 8.42 12.02 5.59
N THR A 119 9.28 12.33 6.55
CA THR A 119 9.80 13.68 6.81
C THR A 119 11.30 13.81 6.55
N ASP A 120 12.00 12.68 6.53
CA ASP A 120 13.45 12.58 6.33
C ASP A 120 13.82 11.25 5.66
N GLN A 121 15.09 11.03 5.38
CA GLN A 121 15.58 9.84 4.70
C GLN A 121 15.36 8.56 5.52
N ASP A 122 15.58 8.60 6.84
CA ASP A 122 15.41 7.42 7.70
C ASP A 122 13.95 7.00 7.77
N SER A 123 13.03 7.95 7.95
CA SER A 123 11.59 7.68 7.91
C SER A 123 11.13 7.20 6.53
N PHE A 124 11.73 7.70 5.43
CA PHE A 124 11.44 7.20 4.09
C PHE A 124 11.83 5.72 3.94
N ILE A 125 13.03 5.32 4.35
CA ILE A 125 13.47 3.93 4.27
C ILE A 125 12.55 3.03 5.10
N LYS A 126 12.24 3.43 6.34
CA LYS A 126 11.30 2.70 7.20
C LYS A 126 9.91 2.56 6.55
N ASN A 127 9.34 3.66 6.05
CA ASN A 127 8.03 3.65 5.42
C ASN A 127 8.03 2.86 4.11
N LEU A 128 9.14 2.86 3.35
CA LEU A 128 9.26 2.06 2.15
C LEU A 128 9.28 0.56 2.47
N ILE A 129 9.98 0.15 3.53
CA ILE A 129 9.96 -1.24 4.00
C ILE A 129 8.53 -1.62 4.38
N GLN A 130 7.85 -0.84 5.19
CA GLN A 130 6.47 -1.10 5.60
C GLN A 130 5.47 -1.11 4.42
N THR A 131 5.73 -0.32 3.38
CA THR A 131 4.90 -0.28 2.18
C THR A 131 5.13 -1.49 1.29
N ARG A 132 6.38 -1.87 1.06
CA ARG A 132 6.75 -2.93 0.11
C ARG A 132 6.68 -4.33 0.69
N TYR A 133 6.83 -4.49 2.03
CA TYR A 133 6.88 -5.79 2.69
C TYR A 133 5.77 -5.92 3.74
N THR A 134 5.36 -7.16 4.01
CA THR A 134 4.33 -7.47 5.03
C THR A 134 4.88 -7.52 6.44
N GLY A 135 6.21 -7.69 6.60
CA GLY A 135 6.95 -7.71 7.86
C GLY A 135 7.94 -6.55 7.96
N ASP A 136 8.73 -6.55 9.02
CA ASP A 136 9.76 -5.53 9.26
C ASP A 136 11.08 -5.83 8.54
N GLY A 137 11.19 -6.99 7.89
CA GLY A 137 12.38 -7.44 7.16
C GLY A 137 12.29 -7.23 5.66
N VAL A 138 13.46 -7.25 5.00
CA VAL A 138 13.58 -7.15 3.54
C VAL A 138 13.81 -8.55 2.98
N HIS A 139 12.72 -9.26 2.69
CA HIS A 139 12.74 -10.64 2.19
C HIS A 139 11.79 -10.81 1.01
N TYR A 140 12.21 -11.57 -0.01
CA TYR A 140 11.40 -11.83 -1.20
C TYR A 140 10.03 -12.43 -0.87
N ALA A 141 9.97 -13.35 0.09
CA ALA A 141 8.72 -13.99 0.50
C ALA A 141 7.75 -13.02 1.19
N ASP A 142 8.25 -11.95 1.80
CA ASP A 142 7.44 -10.96 2.52
C ASP A 142 7.06 -9.76 1.64
N ARG A 143 7.57 -9.68 0.40
CA ARG A 143 7.20 -8.61 -0.53
C ARG A 143 5.72 -8.67 -0.84
N ARG A 144 5.03 -7.53 -0.88
CA ARG A 144 3.66 -7.42 -1.40
C ARG A 144 3.72 -7.54 -2.93
N HIS A 145 3.45 -8.73 -3.43
CA HIS A 145 3.59 -9.04 -4.85
C HIS A 145 2.36 -8.71 -5.68
N PHE A 146 1.19 -8.62 -5.02
CA PHE A 146 -0.09 -8.35 -5.63
C PHE A 146 -0.63 -7.01 -5.14
N PHE A 147 -1.34 -6.30 -6.00
CA PHE A 147 -1.90 -5.00 -5.64
C PHE A 147 -2.83 -5.09 -4.42
N THR A 148 -3.65 -6.13 -4.38
CA THR A 148 -4.56 -6.37 -3.25
C THR A 148 -3.86 -6.77 -1.95
N ASP A 149 -2.56 -7.09 -1.96
CA ASP A 149 -1.78 -7.28 -0.73
C ASP A 149 -1.76 -6.03 0.14
N TRP A 150 -1.91 -4.85 -0.47
CA TRP A 150 -1.97 -3.58 0.27
C TRP A 150 -3.16 -3.49 1.23
N ALA A 151 -4.26 -4.18 0.93
CA ALA A 151 -5.45 -4.24 1.78
C ALA A 151 -5.56 -5.54 2.59
N HIS A 152 -4.96 -6.65 2.11
CA HIS A 152 -5.27 -7.98 2.63
C HIS A 152 -4.07 -8.76 3.19
N ALA A 153 -2.85 -8.26 3.09
CA ALA A 153 -1.67 -8.96 3.57
C ALA A 153 -0.91 -8.17 4.65
N GLY A 154 -0.53 -8.86 5.74
CA GLY A 154 0.18 -8.27 6.87
C GLY A 154 -0.60 -7.14 7.54
N GLN A 155 0.10 -6.06 7.92
CA GLN A 155 -0.53 -4.80 8.34
C GLN A 155 -1.11 -4.10 7.11
N PRO A 156 -2.45 -3.92 7.00
CA PRO A 156 -3.05 -3.27 5.85
C PRO A 156 -2.60 -1.80 5.72
N LEU A 157 -2.18 -1.42 4.51
CA LEU A 157 -1.81 -0.04 4.16
C LEU A 157 -3.03 0.78 3.76
N THR A 158 -3.99 0.10 3.15
CA THR A 158 -5.18 0.69 2.53
C THR A 158 -6.43 -0.06 2.97
N GLU A 159 -7.56 0.52 2.64
CA GLU A 159 -8.87 -0.10 2.68
C GLU A 159 -9.34 -0.39 1.25
N ASP A 160 -9.89 -1.58 1.01
CA ASP A 160 -10.56 -1.91 -0.24
C ASP A 160 -11.99 -1.32 -0.20
N LEU A 161 -12.21 -0.28 -0.99
CA LEU A 161 -13.50 0.40 -1.09
C LEU A 161 -14.35 -0.09 -2.26
N THR A 162 -13.87 -1.04 -3.04
CA THR A 162 -14.47 -1.42 -4.32
C THR A 162 -15.95 -1.78 -4.19
N ALA A 163 -16.29 -2.66 -3.24
CA ALA A 163 -17.67 -3.06 -3.01
C ALA A 163 -18.57 -1.93 -2.48
N GLN A 164 -17.98 -0.95 -1.79
CA GLN A 164 -18.74 0.17 -1.19
C GLN A 164 -19.02 1.28 -2.20
N LEU A 165 -18.17 1.39 -3.23
CA LEU A 165 -18.27 2.43 -4.25
C LEU A 165 -19.32 2.12 -5.33
N SER A 166 -19.66 0.84 -5.57
CA SER A 166 -20.63 0.45 -6.59
C SER A 166 -21.41 -0.79 -6.16
N ALA A 167 -22.72 -0.73 -6.31
CA ALA A 167 -23.61 -1.89 -6.12
C ALA A 167 -23.41 -2.96 -7.21
N ASP A 168 -22.82 -2.59 -8.36
CA ASP A 168 -22.52 -3.48 -9.48
C ASP A 168 -21.14 -4.15 -9.32
N ALA A 169 -20.46 -3.97 -8.18
CA ALA A 169 -19.18 -4.62 -7.93
C ALA A 169 -19.34 -6.14 -7.94
N VAL A 170 -18.42 -6.82 -8.60
CA VAL A 170 -18.38 -8.27 -8.77
C VAL A 170 -17.21 -8.86 -8.01
N THR A 171 -17.45 -9.92 -7.24
CA THR A 171 -16.40 -10.64 -6.52
C THR A 171 -16.10 -11.98 -7.20
N VAL A 172 -14.81 -12.28 -7.38
CA VAL A 172 -14.30 -13.51 -7.98
C VAL A 172 -13.18 -14.06 -7.13
N THR A 173 -13.25 -15.34 -6.75
CA THR A 173 -12.13 -16.01 -6.09
C THR A 173 -11.02 -16.29 -7.08
N LYS A 174 -9.78 -15.94 -6.75
CA LYS A 174 -8.56 -16.18 -7.53
C LYS A 174 -7.54 -16.96 -6.73
N HIS A 175 -6.85 -17.88 -7.40
CA HIS A 175 -5.64 -18.55 -6.87
C HIS A 175 -4.43 -17.73 -7.32
N LEU A 176 -4.11 -16.67 -6.58
CA LEU A 176 -3.00 -15.77 -6.94
C LEU A 176 -1.70 -16.54 -7.07
N ASN A 177 -0.84 -16.13 -7.97
CA ASN A 177 0.41 -16.75 -8.39
C ASN A 177 0.28 -17.93 -9.35
N GLN A 178 -0.91 -18.54 -9.58
CA GLN A 178 -1.07 -19.70 -10.46
C GLN A 178 -1.57 -19.30 -11.86
N LYS A 179 -0.76 -19.51 -12.88
CA LYS A 179 -1.17 -19.35 -14.28
C LYS A 179 -2.21 -20.39 -14.71
N ALA A 180 -2.94 -20.14 -15.79
CA ALA A 180 -3.94 -21.07 -16.31
C ALA A 180 -3.38 -22.46 -16.69
N ASN A 181 -2.10 -22.56 -17.03
CA ASN A 181 -1.42 -23.81 -17.33
C ASN A 181 -0.84 -24.52 -16.10
N GLY A 182 -1.05 -24.00 -14.90
CA GLY A 182 -0.54 -24.53 -13.63
C GLY A 182 0.84 -24.00 -13.22
N ASP A 183 1.58 -23.32 -14.09
CA ASP A 183 2.86 -22.68 -13.73
C ASP A 183 2.66 -21.54 -12.73
N LEU A 184 3.74 -21.11 -12.08
CA LEU A 184 3.74 -19.94 -11.21
C LEU A 184 4.20 -18.68 -11.97
N TYR A 185 3.63 -17.51 -11.62
CA TYR A 185 4.19 -16.21 -12.00
C TYR A 185 5.47 -15.92 -11.23
N LEU A 186 5.47 -16.27 -9.94
CA LEU A 186 6.50 -15.98 -8.95
C LEU A 186 6.98 -17.31 -8.33
N PRO A 187 7.97 -17.98 -8.91
CA PRO A 187 8.50 -19.25 -8.38
C PRO A 187 9.00 -19.08 -6.94
N GLY A 188 8.75 -20.07 -6.10
CA GLY A 188 9.15 -20.07 -4.70
C GLY A 188 8.16 -19.41 -3.74
N LEU A 189 7.11 -18.76 -4.26
CA LEU A 189 6.02 -18.22 -3.43
C LEU A 189 4.82 -19.18 -3.41
N PRO A 190 4.04 -19.21 -2.31
CA PRO A 190 2.83 -20.01 -2.22
C PRO A 190 1.73 -19.49 -3.16
N LEU A 191 0.71 -20.31 -3.37
CA LEU A 191 -0.57 -19.87 -3.90
C LEU A 191 -1.35 -19.17 -2.79
N VAL A 192 -2.07 -18.10 -3.16
CA VAL A 192 -2.91 -17.36 -2.22
C VAL A 192 -4.33 -17.32 -2.78
N ASP A 193 -5.26 -17.96 -2.09
CA ASP A 193 -6.69 -17.85 -2.41
C ASP A 193 -7.18 -16.49 -1.92
N ARG A 194 -7.76 -15.72 -2.83
CA ARG A 194 -8.25 -14.36 -2.53
C ARG A 194 -9.49 -14.03 -3.32
N ASP A 195 -10.48 -13.52 -2.63
CA ASP A 195 -11.63 -12.89 -3.25
C ASP A 195 -11.24 -11.49 -3.74
N ILE A 196 -11.32 -11.30 -5.04
CA ILE A 196 -11.05 -10.02 -5.70
C ILE A 196 -12.38 -9.41 -6.09
N THR A 197 -12.69 -8.27 -5.49
CA THR A 197 -13.85 -7.46 -5.87
C THR A 197 -13.40 -6.40 -6.87
N TYR A 198 -14.14 -6.24 -7.96
CA TYR A 198 -13.86 -5.21 -8.97
C TYR A 198 -15.16 -4.56 -9.45
N ILE A 199 -15.10 -3.30 -9.88
CA ILE A 199 -16.19 -2.61 -10.55
C ILE A 199 -16.02 -2.81 -12.05
N PRO A 200 -16.98 -3.45 -12.75
CA PRO A 200 -16.93 -3.59 -14.21
C PRO A 200 -16.81 -2.23 -14.91
N SER A 201 -16.08 -2.18 -16.02
CA SER A 201 -15.91 -0.92 -16.78
C SER A 201 -17.23 -0.31 -17.23
N THR A 202 -18.25 -1.14 -17.51
CA THR A 202 -19.60 -0.70 -17.90
C THR A 202 -20.36 0.01 -16.79
N SER A 203 -19.96 -0.17 -15.53
CA SER A 203 -20.54 0.46 -14.34
C SER A 203 -19.71 1.67 -13.84
N ILE A 204 -18.72 2.11 -14.62
CA ILE A 204 -17.93 3.30 -14.31
C ILE A 204 -18.60 4.51 -14.97
N ASP A 205 -19.37 5.23 -14.20
CA ASP A 205 -20.14 6.40 -14.61
C ASP A 205 -19.79 7.66 -13.78
N GLU A 206 -20.49 8.76 -14.05
CA GLU A 206 -20.29 10.02 -13.30
C GLU A 206 -20.65 9.87 -11.81
N GLN A 207 -21.58 9.00 -11.45
CA GLN A 207 -21.93 8.75 -10.06
C GLN A 207 -20.78 8.06 -9.33
N LEU A 208 -20.13 7.07 -9.93
CA LEU A 208 -18.94 6.47 -9.38
C LEU A 208 -17.79 7.48 -9.29
N LEU A 209 -17.56 8.28 -10.36
CA LEU A 209 -16.52 9.31 -10.36
C LEU A 209 -16.68 10.31 -9.22
N SER A 210 -17.90 10.66 -8.85
CA SER A 210 -18.19 11.58 -7.74
C SER A 210 -17.81 11.02 -6.36
N ARG A 211 -17.66 9.70 -6.23
CA ARG A 211 -17.26 8.99 -5.00
C ARG A 211 -15.77 8.71 -4.92
N LEU A 212 -15.08 8.67 -6.08
CA LEU A 212 -13.63 8.53 -6.13
C LEU A 212 -12.98 9.82 -5.63
N GLN A 213 -11.85 9.67 -4.94
CA GLN A 213 -11.09 10.79 -4.38
C GLN A 213 -9.69 10.83 -4.96
N THR A 214 -9.17 12.03 -5.14
CA THR A 214 -7.76 12.22 -5.46
C THR A 214 -6.89 11.47 -4.45
N GLY A 215 -5.99 10.62 -4.95
CA GLY A 215 -5.13 9.76 -4.14
C GLY A 215 -5.64 8.34 -3.96
N ASP A 216 -6.84 7.99 -4.49
CA ASP A 216 -7.25 6.59 -4.55
C ASP A 216 -6.30 5.81 -5.47
N TYR A 217 -5.86 4.66 -4.99
CA TYR A 217 -5.07 3.73 -5.80
C TYR A 217 -6.02 2.87 -6.64
N ILE A 218 -5.76 2.84 -7.92
CA ILE A 218 -6.57 2.11 -8.91
C ILE A 218 -5.78 0.93 -9.44
N GLY A 219 -6.30 -0.27 -9.25
CA GLY A 219 -5.84 -1.49 -9.90
C GLY A 219 -6.69 -1.81 -11.13
N ILE A 220 -6.07 -2.10 -12.24
CA ILE A 220 -6.75 -2.51 -13.46
C ILE A 220 -6.99 -4.02 -13.39
N TYR A 221 -8.21 -4.40 -13.05
CA TYR A 221 -8.62 -5.79 -12.91
C TYR A 221 -8.37 -6.59 -14.19
N THR A 222 -8.08 -7.87 -14.03
CA THR A 222 -7.84 -8.79 -15.14
C THR A 222 -8.56 -10.13 -14.96
N HIS A 223 -9.01 -10.73 -16.05
CA HIS A 223 -9.51 -12.11 -16.07
C HIS A 223 -8.41 -13.17 -16.09
N LEU A 224 -7.15 -12.78 -16.25
CA LEU A 224 -6.03 -13.73 -16.23
C LEU A 224 -5.99 -14.50 -14.90
N ALA A 225 -5.85 -15.81 -15.00
CA ALA A 225 -5.69 -16.65 -13.81
C ALA A 225 -4.43 -16.22 -13.05
N GLY A 226 -4.49 -16.25 -11.72
CA GLY A 226 -3.34 -16.00 -10.85
C GLY A 226 -2.92 -14.54 -10.68
N LEU A 227 -3.63 -13.59 -11.29
CA LEU A 227 -3.38 -12.16 -11.12
C LEU A 227 -4.67 -11.45 -10.67
N ASP A 228 -4.52 -10.49 -9.76
CA ASP A 228 -5.58 -9.57 -9.36
C ASP A 228 -5.72 -8.43 -10.38
N VAL A 229 -4.62 -7.78 -10.70
CA VAL A 229 -4.55 -6.65 -11.63
C VAL A 229 -3.38 -6.81 -12.62
N THR A 230 -3.42 -6.10 -13.74
CA THR A 230 -2.31 -6.04 -14.71
C THR A 230 -1.60 -4.69 -14.72
N HIS A 231 -2.18 -3.68 -14.11
CA HIS A 231 -1.61 -2.34 -14.05
C HIS A 231 -2.17 -1.58 -12.85
N THR A 232 -1.45 -0.54 -12.42
CA THR A 232 -1.86 0.30 -11.29
C THR A 232 -1.58 1.77 -11.55
N GLY A 233 -2.28 2.64 -10.81
CA GLY A 233 -2.06 4.08 -10.84
C GLY A 233 -2.82 4.78 -9.72
N LEU A 234 -2.81 6.12 -9.74
CA LEU A 234 -3.58 6.96 -8.83
C LEU A 234 -4.70 7.67 -9.60
N PHE A 235 -5.88 7.71 -8.99
CA PHE A 235 -6.95 8.58 -9.44
C PHE A 235 -6.67 10.01 -8.98
N ILE A 236 -6.66 10.96 -9.92
CA ILE A 236 -6.43 12.37 -9.64
C ILE A 236 -7.55 13.18 -10.29
N ASN A 237 -8.27 13.98 -9.50
CA ASN A 237 -9.17 15.00 -10.03
C ASN A 237 -8.37 16.22 -10.43
N THR A 238 -8.46 16.62 -11.68
CA THR A 238 -7.82 17.84 -12.22
C THR A 238 -8.87 18.83 -12.70
N ALA A 239 -8.46 20.08 -12.95
CA ALA A 239 -9.35 21.09 -13.50
C ALA A 239 -9.90 20.69 -14.91
N ASN A 240 -9.21 19.82 -15.63
CA ASN A 240 -9.57 19.34 -16.97
C ASN A 240 -10.27 17.97 -16.94
N GLY A 241 -10.71 17.52 -15.78
CA GLY A 241 -11.33 16.23 -15.56
C GLY A 241 -10.42 15.21 -14.86
N PRO A 242 -10.96 14.03 -14.52
CA PRO A 242 -10.22 13.01 -13.81
C PRO A 242 -9.19 12.31 -14.70
N VAL A 243 -8.05 11.96 -14.12
CA VAL A 243 -6.97 11.23 -14.79
C VAL A 243 -6.54 10.03 -13.96
N LEU A 244 -6.02 8.99 -14.64
CA LEU A 244 -5.19 7.96 -14.05
C LEU A 244 -3.74 8.40 -14.21
N ARG A 245 -3.10 8.79 -13.10
CA ARG A 245 -1.66 9.04 -13.07
C ARG A 245 -0.92 7.74 -12.85
N ASN A 246 -0.09 7.32 -13.82
CA ASN A 246 0.50 6.00 -13.81
C ASN A 246 1.86 5.98 -14.50
N ALA A 247 2.73 5.02 -14.14
CA ALA A 247 3.93 4.73 -14.91
C ALA A 247 3.53 3.85 -16.11
N SER A 248 3.28 4.47 -17.24
CA SER A 248 2.75 3.82 -18.44
C SER A 248 3.78 2.90 -19.11
N SER A 249 3.41 1.63 -19.29
CA SER A 249 4.21 0.65 -20.05
C SER A 249 3.92 0.67 -21.56
N LYS A 250 2.94 1.46 -22.03
CA LYS A 250 2.54 1.53 -23.43
C LYS A 250 3.69 2.03 -24.30
N LYS A 251 3.95 1.36 -25.45
CA LYS A 251 5.14 1.58 -26.30
C LYS A 251 5.44 3.05 -26.65
N ARG A 252 4.41 3.89 -26.78
CA ARG A 252 4.55 5.32 -27.16
C ARG A 252 4.61 6.28 -26.00
N GLN A 253 4.49 5.79 -24.74
CA GLN A 253 4.26 6.62 -23.58
C GLN A 253 5.15 6.24 -22.38
N ARG A 254 6.09 5.37 -22.52
CA ARG A 254 6.94 4.75 -21.50
C ARG A 254 7.50 5.71 -20.43
N GLU A 255 6.60 6.34 -19.65
CA GLU A 255 6.94 7.27 -18.57
C GLU A 255 5.79 7.41 -17.57
N VAL A 256 6.03 8.06 -16.45
CA VAL A 256 4.97 8.49 -15.53
C VAL A 256 4.19 9.63 -16.17
N MET A 257 2.89 9.43 -16.35
CA MET A 257 2.01 10.39 -17.06
C MET A 257 0.57 10.35 -16.54
N ASP A 258 -0.18 11.38 -16.92
CA ASP A 258 -1.62 11.45 -16.73
C ASP A 258 -2.34 10.91 -17.99
N SER A 259 -3.20 9.92 -17.80
CA SER A 259 -4.09 9.37 -18.83
C SER A 259 -5.54 9.78 -18.50
N PRO A 260 -6.34 10.33 -19.45
CA PRO A 260 -7.76 10.62 -19.20
C PRO A 260 -8.48 9.40 -18.66
N PHE A 261 -9.08 9.51 -17.48
CA PHE A 261 -9.58 8.35 -16.72
C PHE A 261 -10.65 7.58 -17.48
N MET A 262 -11.67 8.28 -17.99
CA MET A 262 -12.78 7.64 -18.71
C MET A 262 -12.34 6.96 -20.00
N GLU A 263 -11.41 7.54 -20.75
CA GLU A 263 -10.84 6.91 -21.93
C GLU A 263 -10.05 5.65 -21.59
N TYR A 264 -9.33 5.70 -20.45
CA TYR A 264 -8.52 4.58 -19.98
C TYR A 264 -9.39 3.38 -19.60
N VAL A 265 -10.47 3.61 -18.85
CA VAL A 265 -11.31 2.54 -18.29
C VAL A 265 -12.27 1.89 -19.32
N GLN A 266 -12.53 2.51 -20.44
CA GLN A 266 -13.42 1.96 -21.49
C GLN A 266 -12.95 0.63 -22.08
N ASN A 267 -11.64 0.36 -22.06
CA ASN A 267 -11.03 -0.79 -22.73
C ASN A 267 -10.40 -1.80 -21.76
N ILE A 268 -10.89 -1.85 -20.53
CA ILE A 268 -10.42 -2.79 -19.48
C ILE A 268 -11.60 -3.55 -18.90
N PRO A 269 -11.38 -4.71 -18.25
CA PRO A 269 -12.47 -5.46 -17.60
C PRO A 269 -13.14 -4.72 -16.45
N GLY A 270 -12.37 -3.92 -15.68
CA GLY A 270 -12.86 -3.18 -14.53
C GLY A 270 -11.72 -2.68 -13.65
N ILE A 271 -12.07 -2.10 -12.51
CA ILE A 271 -11.13 -1.52 -11.56
C ILE A 271 -11.32 -2.06 -10.14
N VAL A 272 -10.21 -2.13 -9.41
CA VAL A 272 -10.15 -2.30 -7.96
C VAL A 272 -9.75 -0.97 -7.36
N VAL A 273 -10.40 -0.53 -6.29
CA VAL A 273 -10.15 0.77 -5.67
C VAL A 273 -9.69 0.60 -4.24
N LEU A 274 -8.45 1.00 -3.98
CA LEU A 274 -7.88 1.03 -2.64
C LEU A 274 -7.67 2.49 -2.20
N ARG A 275 -8.05 2.81 -0.95
CA ARG A 275 -7.84 4.14 -0.36
C ARG A 275 -6.93 4.05 0.84
N THR A 276 -5.94 4.94 0.91
CA THR A 276 -5.08 5.02 2.09
C THR A 276 -5.86 5.52 3.29
N ARG A 277 -5.52 4.98 4.45
CA ARG A 277 -6.05 5.49 5.72
C ARG A 277 -5.34 6.79 6.10
N PRO A 278 -6.06 7.73 6.73
CA PRO A 278 -5.41 8.85 7.40
C PRO A 278 -4.40 8.33 8.43
N ASP A 279 -3.22 8.95 8.50
CA ASP A 279 -2.18 8.54 9.44
C ASP A 279 -2.71 8.61 10.88
N GLY A 280 -2.52 7.52 11.64
CA GLY A 280 -2.90 7.43 13.05
C GLY A 280 -4.36 7.07 13.34
N GLN A 281 -5.20 6.81 12.34
CA GLN A 281 -6.57 6.34 12.57
C GLN A 281 -6.66 4.82 12.58
N ALA A 282 -7.24 4.28 13.66
CA ALA A 282 -7.68 2.90 13.70
C ALA A 282 -8.80 2.68 12.66
N PHE A 283 -8.84 1.50 12.04
CA PHE A 283 -9.90 1.13 11.13
C PHE A 283 -11.25 1.11 11.86
N THR A 284 -12.18 1.97 11.45
CA THR A 284 -13.59 1.81 11.74
C THR A 284 -14.23 1.33 10.44
N PRO A 285 -14.69 0.07 10.34
CA PRO A 285 -15.38 -0.36 9.15
C PRO A 285 -16.59 0.55 8.93
N PRO A 286 -16.87 0.99 7.70
CA PRO A 286 -18.08 1.72 7.41
C PRO A 286 -19.26 0.86 7.83
N SER A 287 -20.25 1.47 8.52
CA SER A 287 -21.51 0.80 8.80
C SER A 287 -22.09 0.30 7.48
N ALA A 288 -22.44 -1.00 7.45
CA ALA A 288 -23.15 -1.56 6.31
C ALA A 288 -24.32 -0.63 5.95
N PRO A 289 -24.60 -0.41 4.65
CA PRO A 289 -25.78 0.38 4.27
C PRO A 289 -27.01 -0.26 4.95
N GLU A 290 -27.74 0.52 5.72
CA GLU A 290 -29.03 0.10 6.24
C GLU A 290 -29.88 -0.28 5.02
N ILE A 291 -30.09 -1.58 4.84
CA ILE A 291 -31.05 -2.09 3.87
C ILE A 291 -32.42 -1.66 4.43
N ASP A 292 -33.01 -0.68 3.79
CA ASP A 292 -34.30 -0.14 4.16
C ASP A 292 -35.34 -1.27 4.10
N ALA A 293 -35.70 -1.81 5.27
CA ALA A 293 -36.60 -2.97 5.44
C ALA A 293 -38.04 -2.62 5.05
N GLN A 294 -38.31 -1.43 4.50
CA GLN A 294 -39.62 -0.98 4.07
C GLN A 294 -40.01 -1.45 2.66
N SER A 295 -39.06 -1.90 1.82
CA SER A 295 -39.39 -2.36 0.46
C SER A 295 -39.91 -3.81 0.38
N ALA A 296 -39.87 -4.57 1.47
CA ALA A 296 -40.22 -6.00 1.49
C ALA A 296 -41.70 -6.27 1.93
N ARG A 297 -42.51 -5.24 2.12
CA ARG A 297 -43.95 -5.42 2.54
C ARG A 297 -44.94 -4.85 1.51
N GLN A 298 -44.96 -5.40 0.30
CA GLN A 298 -46.18 -5.34 -0.53
C GLN A 298 -46.76 -6.76 -0.67
N PRO A 299 -47.93 -7.04 -0.12
CA PRO A 299 -48.59 -8.30 -0.38
C PRO A 299 -49.10 -8.32 -1.83
N SER A 300 -48.76 -9.37 -2.54
CA SER A 300 -49.28 -9.74 -3.85
C SER A 300 -50.81 -9.77 -3.79
N GLN A 301 -51.48 -8.83 -4.45
CA GLN A 301 -52.92 -8.94 -4.70
C GLN A 301 -53.14 -9.99 -5.80
N ALA A 302 -53.68 -11.13 -5.40
CA ALA A 302 -54.18 -12.14 -6.31
C ALA A 302 -55.36 -11.59 -7.11
N LEU A 303 -55.20 -11.49 -8.41
CA LEU A 303 -56.33 -11.28 -9.35
C LEU A 303 -57.09 -12.59 -9.49
N THR A 304 -58.24 -12.65 -8.81
CA THR A 304 -59.31 -13.62 -9.11
C THR A 304 -60.17 -13.04 -10.23
N HIS A 305 -60.11 -13.63 -11.41
CA HIS A 305 -61.14 -13.48 -12.44
C HIS A 305 -62.11 -14.66 -12.34
N GLY A 306 -63.37 -14.29 -12.10
CA GLY A 306 -64.53 -15.15 -12.33
C GLY A 306 -64.98 -15.07 -13.79
#